data_31d38a0c399ae583f9b41e2e93dac5fe
#
_entry.id   31d38a0c399ae583f9b41e2e93dac5fe
#
_cell.length_a   1.000
_cell.length_b   1.000
_cell.length_c   1.000
_cell.angle_alpha   90.00
_cell.angle_beta   90.00
_cell.angle_gamma   90.00
#
_symmetry.space_group_name_H-M   'P 1'
#
loop_
_entity.id
_entity.type
_entity.pdbx_description
1 polymer ?
#
loop_
_entity_poly.entity_id
_entity_poly.type
_entity_poly.pdbx_seq_one_letter_code
_entity_poly.pdbx_strand_id
1 'polypeptide(L)'
;MGQANGGKFTVRNKETEFVTRWSSCGADAVYAYKDNVEMVGYKVGQRQIPYSKDDFETFDWSHRSVTAHVGDVIVFMNHDGRFLAAKVMKVSDRERGADANLLHIEFRIY
;
A
#
# COMPACT_ATOMS: atom_id res chain seq x y z
N MET A 1 -11.85 4.20 6.33
CA MET A 1 -11.66 3.62 5.09
C MET A 1 -12.12 2.19 5.12
N GLY A 2 -12.36 1.51 4.52
CA GLY A 2 -12.90 0.22 4.69
C GLY A 2 -12.35 -0.76 3.72
N GLN A 3 -13.14 -1.12 2.81
CA GLN A 3 -12.90 -2.23 1.95
C GLN A 3 -12.32 -1.79 0.62
N ALA A 4 -11.33 -2.52 0.17
CA ALA A 4 -10.78 -2.32 -1.16
C ALA A 4 -11.75 -2.94 -2.18
N ASN A 5 -12.32 -2.14 -3.02
CA ASN A 5 -13.31 -2.59 -3.99
C ASN A 5 -12.62 -3.31 -5.14
N GLY A 6 -12.84 -4.65 -5.22
CA GLY A 6 -12.14 -5.47 -6.19
C GLY A 6 -10.64 -5.45 -6.01
N GLY A 7 -10.19 -5.19 -4.82
CA GLY A 7 -8.76 -5.09 -4.53
C GLY A 7 -8.16 -3.73 -4.84
N LYS A 8 -8.92 -2.80 -5.34
CA LYS A 8 -8.42 -1.48 -5.69
C LYS A 8 -8.77 -0.44 -4.66
N PHE A 9 -7.85 0.48 -4.50
CA PHE A 9 -7.92 1.50 -3.49
C PHE A 9 -7.41 2.79 -4.06
N THR A 10 -8.28 3.77 -4.17
CA THR A 10 -7.90 5.05 -4.73
C THR A 10 -7.67 6.06 -3.63
N VAL A 11 -6.49 6.65 -3.61
CA VAL A 11 -6.12 7.73 -2.71
C VAL A 11 -5.79 8.94 -3.55
N ARG A 12 -6.36 10.07 -3.24
CA ARG A 12 -6.09 11.27 -4.00
C ARG A 12 -6.03 12.51 -3.12
N ASN A 13 -5.31 13.50 -3.62
CA ASN A 13 -5.37 14.84 -3.08
C ASN A 13 -5.71 15.80 -4.24
N LYS A 14 -5.54 17.10 -4.04
CA LYS A 14 -5.88 18.09 -5.06
C LYS A 14 -5.02 18.00 -6.32
N GLU A 15 -3.84 17.42 -6.20
CA GLU A 15 -2.84 17.46 -7.26
C GLU A 15 -2.60 16.12 -7.93
N THR A 16 -2.90 15.02 -7.25
CA THR A 16 -2.51 13.71 -7.75
C THR A 16 -3.41 12.61 -7.23
N GLU A 17 -3.38 11.50 -7.93
CA GLU A 17 -4.20 10.34 -7.60
C GLU A 17 -3.33 9.09 -7.62
N PHE A 18 -3.58 8.20 -6.67
CA PHE A 18 -2.96 6.89 -6.62
C PHE A 18 -4.06 5.83 -6.65
N VAL A 19 -3.98 4.96 -7.62
CA VAL A 19 -4.85 3.78 -7.67
C VAL A 19 -3.98 2.61 -7.30
N THR A 20 -4.19 2.07 -6.11
CA THR A 20 -3.39 0.96 -5.60
C THR A 20 -4.20 -0.31 -5.63
N ARG A 21 -3.54 -1.44 -5.84
CA ARG A 21 -4.19 -2.72 -5.87
C ARG A 21 -3.62 -3.64 -4.81
N TRP A 22 -4.51 -4.31 -4.11
CA TRP A 22 -4.18 -5.17 -2.98
C TRP A 22 -4.97 -6.46 -3.05
N SER A 23 -4.41 -7.52 -2.47
CA SER A 23 -5.18 -8.74 -2.24
C SER A 23 -4.79 -9.34 -0.90
N SER A 24 -5.66 -10.18 -0.36
CA SER A 24 -5.37 -10.81 0.92
C SER A 24 -4.27 -11.84 0.79
N CYS A 25 -3.51 -11.96 1.87
CA CYS A 25 -2.48 -12.99 2.01
C CYS A 25 -2.55 -13.53 3.43
N GLY A 26 -3.71 -14.12 3.78
CA GLY A 26 -3.95 -14.60 5.12
C GLY A 26 -4.56 -13.54 6.03
N ALA A 27 -4.51 -13.79 7.33
CA ALA A 27 -5.23 -12.98 8.29
C ALA A 27 -4.52 -11.67 8.66
N ASP A 28 -3.23 -11.58 8.44
CA ASP A 28 -2.42 -10.46 8.90
C ASP A 28 -1.48 -9.89 7.84
N ALA A 29 -1.68 -10.27 6.59
CA ALA A 29 -0.82 -9.83 5.50
C ALA A 29 -1.63 -9.55 4.25
N VAL A 30 -1.05 -8.73 3.38
CA VAL A 30 -1.63 -8.40 2.08
C VAL A 30 -0.55 -8.40 1.03
N TYR A 31 -0.96 -8.61 -0.20
CA TYR A 31 -0.11 -8.34 -1.36
C TYR A 31 -0.45 -6.95 -1.87
N ALA A 32 0.57 -6.17 -2.16
CA ALA A 32 0.44 -4.88 -2.83
C ALA A 32 1.07 -4.98 -4.21
N TYR A 33 0.37 -4.52 -5.22
CA TYR A 33 0.76 -4.73 -6.61
C TYR A 33 1.15 -3.45 -7.31
N LYS A 34 1.99 -3.60 -8.32
CA LYS A 34 2.42 -2.51 -9.18
C LYS A 34 1.37 -2.13 -10.24
N ASP A 35 0.29 -2.87 -10.36
CA ASP A 35 -0.60 -2.87 -11.53
C ASP A 35 -1.09 -1.50 -12.01
N ASN A 36 -1.41 -0.60 -11.10
CA ASN A 36 -1.98 0.70 -11.47
C ASN A 36 -1.11 1.87 -11.07
N VAL A 37 0.14 1.58 -10.72
CA VAL A 37 1.12 2.59 -10.35
C VAL A 37 2.39 2.35 -11.15
N GLU A 38 3.28 3.30 -11.14
CA GLU A 38 4.53 3.18 -11.87
C GLU A 38 5.51 2.23 -11.20
N MET A 39 5.61 2.33 -9.88
CA MET A 39 6.53 1.50 -9.11
C MET A 39 5.96 1.23 -7.72
N VAL A 40 6.36 0.11 -7.14
CA VAL A 40 6.08 -0.18 -5.74
C VAL A 40 7.41 -0.47 -5.05
N GLY A 41 7.62 0.13 -3.89
CA GLY A 41 8.84 -0.01 -3.12
C GLY A 41 8.60 -0.57 -1.74
N TYR A 42 9.58 -1.32 -1.26
CA TYR A 42 9.51 -1.93 0.05
C TYR A 42 10.88 -1.96 0.70
N LYS A 43 10.90 -1.80 2.02
CA LYS A 43 12.12 -1.91 2.80
C LYS A 43 11.84 -2.78 4.01
N VAL A 44 12.59 -3.87 4.13
CA VAL A 44 12.44 -4.79 5.25
C VAL A 44 12.71 -4.06 6.56
N GLY A 45 11.79 -4.21 7.51
CA GLY A 45 11.93 -3.59 8.81
C GLY A 45 11.44 -2.16 8.91
N GLN A 46 10.98 -1.58 7.82
CA GLN A 46 10.43 -0.24 7.87
C GLN A 46 9.05 -0.28 8.51
N ARG A 47 8.92 0.35 9.67
CA ARG A 47 7.68 0.32 10.45
C ARG A 47 7.02 1.68 10.60
N GLN A 48 7.67 2.73 10.16
CA GLN A 48 7.15 4.08 10.24
C GLN A 48 7.05 4.70 8.87
N ILE A 49 6.02 5.49 8.66
CA ILE A 49 5.89 6.27 7.43
C ILE A 49 7.08 7.23 7.37
N PRO A 50 7.84 7.21 6.28
CA PRO A 50 9.03 8.05 6.18
C PRO A 50 8.74 9.53 6.32
N TYR A 51 9.65 10.21 6.96
CA TYR A 51 9.53 11.64 7.20
C TYR A 51 9.70 12.45 5.93
N SER A 52 10.56 12.00 5.05
CA SER A 52 10.93 12.69 3.82
C SER A 52 11.01 11.70 2.68
N LYS A 53 10.75 12.17 1.47
CA LYS A 53 10.92 11.33 0.27
C LYS A 53 12.36 10.90 0.05
N ASP A 54 13.32 11.58 0.65
CA ASP A 54 14.72 11.18 0.55
C ASP A 54 14.97 9.79 1.13
N ASP A 55 14.14 9.37 2.06
CA ASP A 55 14.25 8.05 2.65
C ASP A 55 13.91 6.94 1.66
N PHE A 56 13.23 7.25 0.58
CA PHE A 56 12.83 6.25 -0.40
C PHE A 56 14.00 5.69 -1.20
N GLU A 57 15.14 6.34 -1.18
CA GLU A 57 16.34 5.84 -1.83
C GLU A 57 16.82 4.51 -1.25
N THR A 58 16.45 4.23 -0.01
CA THR A 58 16.85 3.00 0.67
C THR A 58 15.86 1.86 0.44
N PHE A 59 14.77 2.12 -0.26
CA PHE A 59 13.76 1.10 -0.56
C PHE A 59 14.15 0.30 -1.80
N ASP A 60 13.64 -0.92 -1.85
CA ASP A 60 13.80 -1.76 -3.01
C ASP A 60 12.59 -1.56 -3.93
N TRP A 61 12.86 -1.09 -5.13
CA TRP A 61 11.84 -0.72 -6.11
C TRP A 61 11.69 -1.75 -7.23
N SER A 62 12.34 -2.90 -7.10
CA SER A 62 12.35 -3.91 -8.15
C SER A 62 11.15 -4.85 -8.13
N HIS A 63 10.23 -4.66 -7.22
CA HIS A 63 9.09 -5.56 -7.03
C HIS A 63 7.95 -5.28 -7.99
N ARG A 64 7.27 -6.34 -8.39
CA ARG A 64 5.97 -6.25 -9.06
C ARG A 64 4.84 -6.39 -8.04
N SER A 65 5.13 -7.06 -6.95
CA SER A 65 4.23 -7.15 -5.82
C SER A 65 5.06 -7.27 -4.56
N VAL A 66 4.49 -6.82 -3.47
CA VAL A 66 5.12 -6.84 -2.17
C VAL A 66 4.16 -7.50 -1.20
N THR A 67 4.67 -8.42 -0.39
CA THR A 67 3.92 -8.99 0.72
C THR A 67 4.16 -8.13 1.94
N ALA A 68 3.10 -7.59 2.49
CA ALA A 68 3.19 -6.70 3.64
C ALA A 68 2.36 -7.24 4.79
N HIS A 69 2.91 -7.17 5.98
CA HIS A 69 2.24 -7.54 7.22
C HIS A 69 1.81 -6.27 7.96
N VAL A 70 0.95 -6.45 8.95
CA VAL A 70 0.56 -5.34 9.81
C VAL A 70 1.81 -4.67 10.37
N GLY A 71 1.87 -3.37 10.23
CA GLY A 71 3.02 -2.57 10.66
C GLY A 71 4.02 -2.26 9.55
N ASP A 72 3.97 -2.96 8.44
CA ASP A 72 4.88 -2.69 7.33
C ASP A 72 4.44 -1.45 6.56
N VAL A 73 5.42 -0.81 5.92
CA VAL A 73 5.20 0.35 5.09
C VAL A 73 5.55 0.02 3.65
N ILE A 74 4.66 0.37 2.74
CA ILE A 74 4.88 0.21 1.31
C ILE A 74 4.79 1.58 0.68
N VAL A 75 5.64 1.84 -0.29
CA VAL A 75 5.63 3.11 -1.01
C VAL A 75 5.29 2.87 -2.46
N PHE A 76 4.36 3.65 -2.98
CA PHE A 76 3.97 3.61 -4.38
C PHE A 76 4.43 4.91 -5.06
N MET A 77 4.88 4.78 -6.29
CA MET A 77 5.12 5.94 -7.15
C MET A 77 4.10 5.90 -8.27
N ASN A 78 3.34 6.96 -8.43
CA ASN A 78 2.37 7.00 -9.51
C ASN A 78 3.01 7.50 -10.82
N HIS A 79 2.19 7.58 -11.87
CA HIS A 79 2.69 8.00 -13.18
C HIS A 79 3.08 9.47 -13.23
N ASP A 80 2.68 10.25 -12.24
CA ASP A 80 3.09 11.65 -12.12
C ASP A 80 4.43 11.81 -11.40
N GLY A 81 5.01 10.71 -10.95
CA GLY A 81 6.26 10.76 -10.21
C GLY A 81 6.11 11.14 -8.74
N ARG A 82 4.89 11.13 -8.22
CA ARG A 82 4.61 11.42 -6.82
C ARG A 82 4.62 10.13 -6.01
N PHE A 83 4.81 10.25 -4.71
CA PHE A 83 4.93 9.10 -3.82
C PHE A 83 3.79 9.06 -2.81
N LEU A 84 3.35 7.85 -2.53
CA LEU A 84 2.41 7.54 -1.47
C LEU A 84 3.02 6.48 -0.57
N ALA A 85 3.20 6.80 0.69
CA ALA A 85 3.60 5.79 1.68
C ALA A 85 2.35 5.30 2.39
N ALA A 86 2.19 4.00 2.47
CA ALA A 86 1.05 3.37 3.11
C ALA A 86 1.54 2.39 4.17
N LYS A 87 1.10 2.60 5.40
CA LYS A 87 1.38 1.68 6.49
C LYS A 87 0.16 0.81 6.71
N VAL A 88 0.38 -0.50 6.74
CA VAL A 88 -0.69 -1.47 6.97
C VAL A 88 -1.01 -1.48 8.46
N MET A 89 -2.18 -0.99 8.81
CA MET A 89 -2.58 -0.88 10.20
C MET A 89 -3.39 -2.09 10.66
N LYS A 90 -4.21 -2.62 9.77
CA LYS A 90 -5.06 -3.75 10.11
C LYS A 90 -5.48 -4.47 8.84
N VAL A 91 -5.46 -5.78 8.90
CA VAL A 91 -6.00 -6.63 7.86
C VAL A 91 -7.05 -7.51 8.48
N SER A 92 -8.22 -7.56 7.88
CA SER A 92 -9.27 -8.47 8.29
C SER A 92 -9.61 -9.34 7.10
N ASP A 93 -9.40 -10.63 7.27
CA ASP A 93 -9.74 -11.61 6.26
C ASP A 93 -10.83 -12.50 6.82
N ARG A 94 -12.03 -12.25 6.40
CA ARG A 94 -13.16 -13.05 6.79
C ARG A 94 -13.53 -13.94 5.64
N GLU A 95 -13.52 -15.19 5.88
CA GLU A 95 -13.74 -16.18 4.84
C GLU A 95 -15.08 -16.11 4.17
N ARG A 96 -16.03 -15.48 4.79
CA ARG A 96 -17.37 -15.42 4.22
C ARG A 96 -18.00 -14.09 4.52
N GLY A 97 -18.91 -13.76 3.68
CA GLY A 97 -19.62 -12.51 3.78
C GLY A 97 -19.05 -11.47 2.83
N ALA A 98 -19.85 -10.46 2.60
CA ALA A 98 -19.54 -9.42 1.64
C ALA A 98 -18.38 -8.56 2.08
N ASP A 99 -18.12 -8.52 3.37
CA ASP A 99 -17.10 -7.65 3.94
C ASP A 99 -15.83 -8.41 4.25
N ALA A 100 -15.53 -9.40 3.46
CA ALA A 100 -14.49 -10.34 3.75
C ALA A 100 -13.14 -9.71 3.98
N ASN A 101 -12.78 -8.74 3.18
CA ASN A 101 -11.43 -8.19 3.20
C ASN A 101 -11.47 -6.73 3.55
N LEU A 102 -11.15 -6.41 4.80
CA LEU A 102 -10.99 -5.05 5.25
C LEU A 102 -9.52 -4.75 5.39
N LEU A 103 -9.12 -3.63 4.83
CA LEU A 103 -7.75 -3.17 4.92
C LEU A 103 -7.76 -1.74 5.45
N HIS A 104 -7.09 -1.56 6.57
CA HIS A 104 -6.85 -0.22 7.10
C HIS A 104 -5.42 0.18 6.82
N ILE A 105 -5.24 1.30 6.19
CA ILE A 105 -3.92 1.87 6.00
C ILE A 105 -3.89 3.29 6.55
N GLU A 106 -2.72 3.68 7.01
CA GLU A 106 -2.37 5.05 7.28
C GLU A 106 -1.48 5.49 6.13
N PHE A 107 -1.70 6.64 5.57
CA PHE A 107 -0.95 7.02 4.38
C PHE A 107 -0.49 8.47 4.42
N ARG A 108 0.53 8.74 3.60
CA ARG A 108 1.04 10.09 3.41
C ARG A 108 1.45 10.25 1.94
N ILE A 109 1.05 11.35 1.35
CA ILE A 109 1.45 11.71 -0.01
C ILE A 109 2.57 12.74 0.04
N TYR A 110 3.56 12.53 -0.78
CA TYR A 110 4.76 13.39 -0.82
C TYR A 110 4.81 14.23 -2.07
#